data_a488c35dad6124885116edb391aac93f
#
_entry.id   a488c35dad6124885116edb391aac93f
#
_cell.length_a   1.000
_cell.length_b   1.000
_cell.length_c   1.000
_cell.angle_alpha   90.00
_cell.angle_beta   90.00
_cell.angle_gamma   90.00
#
_symmetry.space_group_name_H-M   'P 1'
#
loop_
_entity.id
_entity.type
_entity.pdbx_description
1 polymer ?
#
loop_
_entity_poly.entity_id
_entity_poly.type
_entity_poly.pdbx_seq_one_letter_code
_entity_poly.pdbx_strand_id
1 'polypeptide(L)'
;MSEEYGDAVNVLFVEVQGADAAKVERFALEKKWLGTNAMWTTERPLNVGLRGIPNFALLDSSGKVILKGYSTRLHSQIEELVAAEVKAASKGPADLPKSLKKAYKAFHKGDLAKGIAEAEKVAAKGGDDADAATAFAAELRERAGGKVDRVQWMVDHGFVIEADDLLGDLKKGLSGEEALEARVEALQATLDSAEMKPEMEAAKLFAKAEATLFDKGLKAKGIDRKLAKIAEKYQGTQSAKRAQHLLELMKG
;
A
#
# COMPACT_ATOMS: atom_id res chain seq x y z
N MET A 1 8.46 -11.45 4.71
CA MET A 1 8.19 -10.10 5.30
C MET A 1 6.96 -9.42 4.68
N SER A 2 6.91 -9.08 3.37
CA SER A 2 5.73 -8.41 2.81
C SER A 2 4.43 -9.22 2.93
N GLU A 3 4.48 -10.53 2.76
CA GLU A 3 3.32 -11.42 2.97
C GLU A 3 2.94 -11.55 4.45
N GLU A 4 3.92 -11.49 5.35
CA GLU A 4 3.72 -11.68 6.78
C GLU A 4 3.20 -10.40 7.47
N TYR A 5 3.75 -9.24 7.08
CA TYR A 5 3.44 -7.96 7.74
C TYR A 5 2.50 -7.06 6.93
N GLY A 6 2.19 -7.44 5.68
CA GLY A 6 1.28 -6.68 4.82
C GLY A 6 1.62 -5.19 4.77
N ASP A 7 0.64 -4.34 4.96
CA ASP A 7 0.78 -2.88 4.92
C ASP A 7 1.61 -2.27 6.07
N ALA A 8 2.02 -3.09 7.05
CA ALA A 8 2.88 -2.61 8.14
C ALA A 8 4.35 -2.43 7.71
N VAL A 9 4.76 -3.02 6.58
CA VAL A 9 6.13 -2.94 6.07
C VAL A 9 6.12 -2.63 4.57
N ASN A 10 6.75 -1.52 4.20
CA ASN A 10 6.95 -1.15 2.80
C ASN A 10 8.42 -1.42 2.40
N VAL A 11 8.62 -1.99 1.22
CA VAL A 11 9.93 -2.24 0.64
C VAL A 11 10.12 -1.36 -0.58
N LEU A 12 11.15 -0.51 -0.57
CA LEU A 12 11.51 0.33 -1.71
C LEU A 12 12.83 -0.15 -2.31
N PHE A 13 12.78 -0.63 -3.55
CA PHE A 13 13.97 -0.93 -4.33
C PHE A 13 14.45 0.33 -5.05
N VAL A 14 15.71 0.68 -4.85
CA VAL A 14 16.33 1.84 -5.49
C VAL A 14 17.34 1.35 -6.52
N GLU A 15 17.07 1.63 -7.79
CA GLU A 15 18.00 1.40 -8.89
C GLU A 15 19.03 2.53 -8.90
N VAL A 16 20.34 2.20 -8.86
CA VAL A 16 21.42 3.18 -8.75
C VAL A 16 22.51 3.03 -9.81
N GLN A 17 22.35 2.08 -10.73
CA GLN A 17 23.34 1.76 -11.77
C GLN A 17 23.02 2.42 -13.12
N GLY A 18 21.89 3.16 -13.22
CA GLY A 18 21.43 3.82 -14.45
C GLY A 18 20.80 2.85 -15.44
N ALA A 19 20.23 1.76 -14.95
CA ALA A 19 19.50 0.85 -15.82
C ALA A 19 18.21 1.49 -16.34
N ASP A 20 17.82 1.12 -17.55
CA ASP A 20 16.56 1.50 -18.15
C ASP A 20 15.36 0.99 -17.33
N ALA A 21 14.31 1.82 -17.21
CA ALA A 21 13.14 1.53 -16.39
C ALA A 21 12.48 0.18 -16.75
N ALA A 22 12.35 -0.13 -18.04
CA ALA A 22 11.75 -1.39 -18.48
C ALA A 22 12.61 -2.60 -18.09
N LYS A 23 13.95 -2.47 -18.09
CA LYS A 23 14.84 -3.53 -17.62
C LYS A 23 14.72 -3.75 -16.12
N VAL A 24 14.59 -2.66 -15.34
CA VAL A 24 14.40 -2.73 -13.88
C VAL A 24 13.09 -3.42 -13.55
N GLU A 25 12.01 -3.02 -14.21
CA GLU A 25 10.68 -3.59 -14.00
C GLU A 25 10.63 -5.08 -14.40
N ARG A 26 11.19 -5.43 -15.55
CA ARG A 26 11.33 -6.83 -15.97
C ARG A 26 12.10 -7.66 -14.96
N PHE A 27 13.23 -7.14 -14.45
CA PHE A 27 14.00 -7.81 -13.41
C PHE A 27 13.19 -7.99 -12.12
N ALA A 28 12.44 -6.97 -11.71
CA ALA A 28 11.58 -7.05 -10.53
C ALA A 28 10.45 -8.08 -10.71
N LEU A 29 9.86 -8.18 -11.90
CA LEU A 29 8.90 -9.23 -12.25
C LEU A 29 9.53 -10.64 -12.20
N GLU A 30 10.71 -10.81 -12.80
CA GLU A 30 11.43 -12.10 -12.78
C GLU A 30 11.79 -12.55 -11.36
N LYS A 31 12.06 -11.59 -10.47
CA LYS A 31 12.36 -11.84 -9.04
C LYS A 31 11.11 -11.94 -8.18
N LYS A 32 9.93 -11.80 -8.76
CA LYS A 32 8.63 -11.81 -8.04
C LYS A 32 8.52 -10.71 -6.97
N TRP A 33 9.12 -9.55 -7.23
CA TRP A 33 9.06 -8.39 -6.32
C TRP A 33 7.84 -7.51 -6.58
N LEU A 34 7.39 -7.39 -7.83
CA LEU A 34 6.15 -6.68 -8.17
C LEU A 34 4.92 -7.50 -7.78
N GLY A 35 3.84 -6.83 -7.42
CA GLY A 35 2.62 -7.47 -6.90
C GLY A 35 2.66 -7.78 -5.41
N THR A 36 3.65 -7.25 -4.70
CA THR A 36 3.76 -7.26 -3.24
C THR A 36 3.74 -5.81 -2.74
N ASN A 37 3.90 -5.58 -1.42
CA ASN A 37 4.08 -4.23 -0.86
C ASN A 37 5.49 -3.67 -1.15
N ALA A 38 6.02 -3.96 -2.33
CA ALA A 38 7.30 -3.49 -2.80
C ALA A 38 7.12 -2.46 -3.91
N MET A 39 7.86 -1.38 -3.82
CA MET A 39 7.94 -0.31 -4.81
C MET A 39 9.34 -0.24 -5.37
N TRP A 40 9.52 0.39 -6.51
CA TRP A 40 10.83 0.67 -7.05
C TRP A 40 10.94 2.10 -7.57
N THR A 41 12.15 2.63 -7.59
CA THR A 41 12.46 3.96 -8.12
C THR A 41 13.89 4.03 -8.63
N THR A 42 14.15 4.97 -9.53
CA THR A 42 15.49 5.39 -9.94
C THR A 42 15.98 6.61 -9.18
N GLU A 43 15.12 7.24 -8.41
CA GLU A 43 15.47 8.35 -7.52
C GLU A 43 16.22 7.83 -6.31
N ARG A 44 17.08 8.67 -5.74
CA ARG A 44 17.84 8.34 -4.52
C ARG A 44 17.26 9.07 -3.31
N PRO A 45 16.17 8.56 -2.73
CA PRO A 45 15.47 9.27 -1.67
C PRO A 45 16.28 9.33 -0.36
N LEU A 46 17.29 8.46 -0.22
CA LEU A 46 18.08 8.37 0.98
C LEU A 46 19.54 8.02 0.65
N ASN A 47 20.50 8.82 1.18
CA ASN A 47 21.90 8.46 1.17
C ASN A 47 22.28 7.71 2.46
N VAL A 48 22.48 6.41 2.36
CA VAL A 48 22.85 5.56 3.51
C VAL A 48 24.34 5.59 3.86
N GLY A 49 25.15 6.28 3.06
CA GLY A 49 26.60 6.40 3.29
C GLY A 49 27.39 5.12 3.03
N LEU A 50 26.85 4.16 2.28
CA LEU A 50 27.52 2.92 1.87
C LEU A 50 27.95 3.02 0.41
N ARG A 51 29.11 2.45 0.08
CA ARG A 51 29.70 2.55 -1.28
C ARG A 51 29.43 1.34 -2.16
N GLY A 52 29.06 0.20 -1.60
CA GLY A 52 28.81 -1.04 -2.36
C GLY A 52 27.32 -1.32 -2.55
N ILE A 53 27.01 -2.18 -3.51
CA ILE A 53 25.67 -2.71 -3.75
C ILE A 53 25.72 -4.25 -3.76
N PRO A 54 24.64 -4.94 -3.40
CA PRO A 54 23.42 -4.38 -2.80
C PRO A 54 23.62 -3.89 -1.37
N ASN A 55 23.07 -2.74 -1.04
CA ASN A 55 22.98 -2.27 0.34
C ASN A 55 21.55 -1.90 0.70
N PHE A 56 21.27 -1.72 1.97
CA PHE A 56 19.93 -1.36 2.46
C PHE A 56 20.00 -0.41 3.65
N ALA A 57 18.91 0.26 3.91
CA ALA A 57 18.59 0.91 5.17
C ALA A 57 17.22 0.45 5.64
N LEU A 58 17.12 0.10 6.92
CA LEU A 58 15.85 -0.12 7.61
C LEU A 58 15.53 1.13 8.42
N LEU A 59 14.33 1.66 8.20
CA LEU A 59 13.81 2.83 8.90
C LEU A 59 12.72 2.38 9.86
N ASP A 60 12.66 3.04 11.02
CA ASP A 60 11.52 2.91 11.93
C ASP A 60 10.30 3.71 11.42
N SER A 61 9.20 3.65 12.16
CA SER A 61 7.96 4.37 11.83
C SER A 61 8.08 5.90 11.85
N SER A 62 9.16 6.45 12.40
CA SER A 62 9.48 7.88 12.40
C SER A 62 10.34 8.30 11.20
N GLY A 63 10.79 7.35 10.38
CA GLY A 63 11.69 7.58 9.26
C GLY A 63 13.18 7.60 9.63
N LYS A 64 13.54 7.24 10.88
CA LYS A 64 14.92 7.17 11.34
C LYS A 64 15.55 5.84 10.91
N VAL A 65 16.77 5.89 10.39
CA VAL A 65 17.55 4.69 10.05
C VAL A 65 17.97 3.96 11.34
N ILE A 66 17.47 2.74 11.53
CA ILE A 66 17.78 1.87 12.69
C ILE A 66 18.76 0.76 12.34
N LEU A 67 18.86 0.39 11.07
CA LEU A 67 19.87 -0.56 10.59
C LEU A 67 20.25 -0.20 9.16
N LYS A 68 21.54 -0.34 8.82
CA LYS A 68 22.02 -0.24 7.45
C LYS A 68 23.19 -1.20 7.21
N GLY A 69 23.34 -1.65 5.98
CA GLY A 69 24.43 -2.56 5.64
C GLY A 69 24.21 -3.29 4.33
N TYR A 70 24.88 -4.43 4.21
CA TYR A 70 24.76 -5.33 3.06
C TYR A 70 23.85 -6.49 3.43
N SER A 71 22.73 -6.62 2.73
CA SER A 71 21.61 -7.52 3.08
C SER A 71 21.98 -8.99 3.24
N THR A 72 22.99 -9.46 2.54
CA THR A 72 23.38 -10.87 2.55
C THR A 72 23.85 -11.42 3.92
N ARG A 73 24.15 -10.54 4.88
CA ARG A 73 24.67 -10.93 6.21
C ARG A 73 23.78 -10.57 7.38
N LEU A 74 22.67 -9.85 7.14
CA LEU A 74 21.87 -9.22 8.19
C LEU A 74 20.39 -9.65 8.17
N HIS A 75 20.04 -10.73 7.47
CA HIS A 75 18.66 -11.19 7.33
C HIS A 75 17.96 -11.36 8.67
N SER A 76 18.54 -12.15 9.57
CA SER A 76 17.92 -12.41 10.89
C SER A 76 17.76 -11.13 11.70
N GLN A 77 18.75 -10.22 11.63
CA GLN A 77 18.67 -8.95 12.35
C GLN A 77 17.60 -8.02 11.76
N ILE A 78 17.41 -8.02 10.43
CA ILE A 78 16.32 -7.29 9.78
C ILE A 78 14.97 -7.83 10.26
N GLU A 79 14.79 -9.15 10.25
CA GLU A 79 13.54 -9.81 10.68
C GLU A 79 13.21 -9.50 12.14
N GLU A 80 14.19 -9.59 13.04
CA GLU A 80 14.03 -9.25 14.46
C GLU A 80 13.62 -7.79 14.68
N LEU A 81 14.29 -6.84 13.99
CA LEU A 81 13.98 -5.43 14.10
C LEU A 81 12.64 -5.09 13.50
N VAL A 82 12.29 -5.64 12.33
CA VAL A 82 10.96 -5.44 11.73
C VAL A 82 9.87 -5.96 12.67
N ALA A 83 10.01 -7.17 13.21
CA ALA A 83 9.05 -7.71 14.16
C ALA A 83 8.91 -6.83 15.42
N ALA A 84 10.03 -6.31 15.93
CA ALA A 84 10.04 -5.41 17.08
C ALA A 84 9.35 -4.08 16.76
N GLU A 85 9.62 -3.46 15.60
CA GLU A 85 9.02 -2.21 15.17
C GLU A 85 7.52 -2.35 14.92
N VAL A 86 7.08 -3.40 14.22
CA VAL A 86 5.65 -3.68 14.00
C VAL A 86 4.92 -3.87 15.32
N LYS A 87 5.53 -4.61 16.27
CA LYS A 87 4.99 -4.77 17.62
C LYS A 87 4.97 -3.46 18.42
N ALA A 88 5.98 -2.62 18.28
CA ALA A 88 6.03 -1.32 18.92
C ALA A 88 4.95 -0.39 18.33
N ALA A 89 4.86 -0.32 17.00
CA ALA A 89 3.84 0.45 16.29
C ALA A 89 2.41 0.06 16.70
N SER A 90 2.16 -1.22 16.97
CA SER A 90 0.83 -1.66 17.44
C SER A 90 0.43 -1.12 18.83
N LYS A 91 1.39 -0.64 19.63
CA LYS A 91 1.15 -0.06 20.97
C LYS A 91 0.99 1.45 20.94
N GLY A 92 1.31 2.09 19.82
CA GLY A 92 1.35 3.54 19.65
C GLY A 92 2.69 4.17 20.02
N PRO A 93 2.87 5.45 19.63
CA PRO A 93 4.05 6.21 19.98
C PRO A 93 4.35 6.18 21.48
N ALA A 94 5.62 6.19 21.84
CA ALA A 94 6.04 6.09 23.25
C ALA A 94 5.58 7.29 24.08
N ASP A 95 5.49 8.44 23.45
CA ASP A 95 5.04 9.74 24.00
C ASP A 95 3.53 9.93 23.97
N LEU A 96 2.76 8.98 23.39
CA LEU A 96 1.31 9.09 23.34
C LEU A 96 0.70 9.09 24.76
N PRO A 97 -0.07 10.13 25.14
CA PRO A 97 -0.77 10.19 26.42
C PRO A 97 -1.57 8.91 26.70
N LYS A 98 -1.56 8.48 27.97
CA LYS A 98 -2.30 7.25 28.35
C LYS A 98 -3.79 7.33 28.04
N SER A 99 -4.38 8.51 28.14
CA SER A 99 -5.77 8.84 27.81
C SER A 99 -6.12 8.55 26.35
N LEU A 100 -5.15 8.67 25.42
CA LEU A 100 -5.33 8.47 23.96
C LEU A 100 -5.04 7.05 23.48
N LYS A 101 -4.53 6.15 24.33
CA LYS A 101 -4.21 4.77 23.94
C LYS A 101 -5.42 3.98 23.45
N LYS A 102 -6.63 4.30 23.95
CA LYS A 102 -7.87 3.66 23.50
C LYS A 102 -8.22 4.09 22.08
N ALA A 103 -8.10 5.40 21.79
CA ALA A 103 -8.31 5.96 20.46
C ALA A 103 -7.34 5.35 19.44
N TYR A 104 -6.04 5.36 19.77
CA TYR A 104 -5.01 4.73 18.95
C TYR A 104 -5.33 3.27 18.62
N LYS A 105 -5.65 2.47 19.65
CA LYS A 105 -5.93 1.04 19.49
C LYS A 105 -7.17 0.77 18.64
N ALA A 106 -8.23 1.57 18.79
CA ALA A 106 -9.43 1.44 17.96
C ALA A 106 -9.10 1.72 16.49
N PHE A 107 -8.43 2.83 16.21
CA PHE A 107 -8.04 3.24 14.86
C PHE A 107 -7.16 2.18 14.16
N HIS A 108 -6.14 1.66 14.85
CA HIS A 108 -5.25 0.63 14.31
C HIS A 108 -5.89 -0.75 14.13
N LYS A 109 -7.07 -0.99 14.73
CA LYS A 109 -7.87 -2.19 14.49
C LYS A 109 -8.83 -2.06 13.31
N GLY A 110 -8.84 -0.90 12.66
CA GLY A 110 -9.76 -0.60 11.56
C GLY A 110 -11.05 0.11 11.99
N ASP A 111 -11.30 0.29 13.29
CA ASP A 111 -12.43 1.07 13.83
C ASP A 111 -12.09 2.58 13.78
N LEU A 112 -11.96 3.13 12.55
CA LEU A 112 -11.41 4.46 12.31
C LEU A 112 -12.22 5.56 12.99
N ALA A 113 -13.54 5.58 12.75
CA ALA A 113 -14.47 6.55 13.36
C ALA A 113 -14.46 6.45 14.88
N LYS A 114 -14.43 5.24 15.44
CA LYS A 114 -14.32 5.05 16.88
C LYS A 114 -13.01 5.58 17.45
N GLY A 115 -11.90 5.40 16.72
CA GLY A 115 -10.61 5.98 17.11
C GLY A 115 -10.69 7.50 17.23
N ILE A 116 -11.26 8.16 16.22
CA ILE A 116 -11.48 9.61 16.19
C ILE A 116 -12.39 10.05 17.37
N ALA A 117 -13.55 9.40 17.52
CA ALA A 117 -14.50 9.74 18.58
C ALA A 117 -13.93 9.54 19.99
N GLU A 118 -13.08 8.55 20.23
CA GLU A 118 -12.43 8.36 21.53
C GLU A 118 -11.38 9.46 21.80
N ALA A 119 -10.68 9.98 20.79
CA ALA A 119 -9.78 11.12 20.95
C ALA A 119 -10.58 12.40 21.25
N GLU A 120 -11.67 12.66 20.54
CA GLU A 120 -12.56 13.80 20.77
C GLU A 120 -13.18 13.80 22.17
N LYS A 121 -13.57 12.62 22.69
CA LYS A 121 -14.05 12.49 24.07
C LYS A 121 -13.01 12.92 25.10
N VAL A 122 -11.73 12.66 24.84
CA VAL A 122 -10.64 13.12 25.72
C VAL A 122 -10.50 14.63 25.61
N ALA A 123 -10.51 15.19 24.40
CA ALA A 123 -10.47 16.63 24.17
C ALA A 123 -11.62 17.37 24.89
N ALA A 124 -12.85 16.85 24.75
CA ALA A 124 -14.05 17.44 25.35
C ALA A 124 -14.06 17.42 26.91
N LYS A 125 -13.32 16.53 27.55
CA LYS A 125 -13.19 16.47 29.00
C LYS A 125 -12.33 17.60 29.57
N GLY A 126 -11.53 18.23 28.72
CA GLY A 126 -10.54 19.22 29.18
C GLY A 126 -9.37 18.59 29.95
N GLY A 127 -8.58 19.44 30.60
CA GLY A 127 -7.39 19.02 31.33
C GLY A 127 -6.13 18.99 30.48
N ASP A 128 -5.04 18.47 31.07
CA ASP A 128 -3.68 18.55 30.49
C ASP A 128 -3.53 17.88 29.10
N ASP A 129 -4.35 16.89 28.82
CA ASP A 129 -4.28 16.16 27.53
C ASP A 129 -5.24 16.71 26.44
N ALA A 130 -6.03 17.77 26.72
CA ALA A 130 -7.10 18.22 25.82
C ALA A 130 -6.58 18.70 24.45
N ASP A 131 -5.52 19.52 24.45
CA ASP A 131 -4.92 20.03 23.22
C ASP A 131 -4.28 18.90 22.40
N ALA A 132 -3.55 18.00 23.08
CA ALA A 132 -2.98 16.82 22.45
C ALA A 132 -4.05 15.89 21.85
N ALA A 133 -5.19 15.76 22.52
CA ALA A 133 -6.31 14.94 22.05
C ALA A 133 -7.00 15.57 20.83
N THR A 134 -7.13 16.90 20.79
CA THR A 134 -7.67 17.63 19.64
C THR A 134 -6.77 17.46 18.42
N ALA A 135 -5.46 17.66 18.60
CA ALA A 135 -4.47 17.45 17.52
C ALA A 135 -4.47 16.00 17.04
N PHE A 136 -4.55 15.04 17.96
CA PHE A 136 -4.57 13.63 17.62
C PHE A 136 -5.84 13.21 16.87
N ALA A 137 -7.02 13.73 17.24
CA ALA A 137 -8.25 13.48 16.49
C ALA A 137 -8.16 14.01 15.05
N ALA A 138 -7.59 15.20 14.86
CA ALA A 138 -7.34 15.76 13.54
C ALA A 138 -6.38 14.89 12.72
N GLU A 139 -5.28 14.44 13.31
CA GLU A 139 -4.33 13.53 12.69
C GLU A 139 -4.98 12.20 12.26
N LEU A 140 -5.81 11.60 13.13
CA LEU A 140 -6.53 10.37 12.78
C LEU A 140 -7.50 10.57 11.61
N ARG A 141 -8.17 11.74 11.55
CA ARG A 141 -9.04 12.10 10.40
C ARG A 141 -8.25 12.25 9.11
N GLU A 142 -7.11 12.92 9.15
CA GLU A 142 -6.22 13.05 8.00
C GLU A 142 -5.74 11.67 7.51
N ARG A 143 -5.29 10.81 8.41
CA ARG A 143 -4.89 9.43 8.08
C ARG A 143 -6.03 8.61 7.49
N ALA A 144 -7.24 8.75 8.01
CA ALA A 144 -8.44 8.11 7.46
C ALA A 144 -8.77 8.66 6.07
N GLY A 145 -8.68 9.98 5.87
CA GLY A 145 -8.79 10.63 4.57
C GLY A 145 -7.79 10.10 3.56
N GLY A 146 -6.53 9.97 3.95
CA GLY A 146 -5.47 9.39 3.10
C GLY A 146 -5.76 7.95 2.65
N LYS A 147 -6.47 7.14 3.47
CA LYS A 147 -6.92 5.81 3.03
C LYS A 147 -8.01 5.91 1.95
N VAL A 148 -8.92 6.87 2.04
CA VAL A 148 -9.93 7.12 1.02
C VAL A 148 -9.28 7.65 -0.28
N ASP A 149 -8.30 8.55 -0.15
CA ASP A 149 -7.52 9.04 -1.30
C ASP A 149 -6.78 7.91 -2.03
N ARG A 150 -6.24 6.94 -1.27
CA ARG A 150 -5.62 5.75 -1.83
C ARG A 150 -6.61 4.93 -2.68
N VAL A 151 -7.85 4.77 -2.21
CA VAL A 151 -8.89 4.08 -3.00
C VAL A 151 -9.20 4.83 -4.29
N GLN A 152 -9.34 6.15 -4.23
CA GLN A 152 -9.54 6.97 -5.43
C GLN A 152 -8.40 6.73 -6.43
N TRP A 153 -7.15 6.79 -5.96
CA TRP A 153 -5.99 6.52 -6.79
C TRP A 153 -6.03 5.11 -7.41
N MET A 154 -6.43 4.10 -6.62
CA MET A 154 -6.58 2.72 -7.12
C MET A 154 -7.61 2.62 -8.24
N VAL A 155 -8.76 3.27 -8.09
CA VAL A 155 -9.81 3.32 -9.11
C VAL A 155 -9.29 3.97 -10.39
N ASP A 156 -8.62 5.11 -10.27
CA ASP A 156 -8.09 5.87 -11.42
C ASP A 156 -7.00 5.11 -12.18
N HIS A 157 -6.32 4.17 -11.51
CA HIS A 157 -5.21 3.40 -12.09
C HIS A 157 -5.55 1.93 -12.39
N GLY A 158 -6.84 1.54 -12.29
CA GLY A 158 -7.32 0.20 -12.67
C GLY A 158 -7.03 -0.90 -11.65
N PHE A 159 -6.77 -0.54 -10.38
CA PHE A 159 -6.72 -1.47 -9.25
C PHE A 159 -8.09 -1.62 -8.60
N VAL A 160 -9.10 -1.83 -9.45
CA VAL A 160 -10.52 -1.74 -9.05
C VAL A 160 -10.96 -2.89 -8.13
N ILE A 161 -10.30 -4.04 -8.19
CA ILE A 161 -10.59 -5.17 -7.29
C ILE A 161 -10.11 -4.84 -5.88
N GLU A 162 -8.86 -4.41 -5.76
CA GLU A 162 -8.24 -4.02 -4.49
C GLU A 162 -8.94 -2.78 -3.89
N ALA A 163 -9.42 -1.87 -4.77
CA ALA A 163 -10.22 -0.73 -4.37
C ALA A 163 -11.56 -1.15 -3.75
N ASP A 164 -12.27 -2.09 -4.35
CA ASP A 164 -13.55 -2.61 -3.87
C ASP A 164 -13.41 -3.30 -2.51
N ASP A 165 -12.38 -4.14 -2.36
CA ASP A 165 -12.05 -4.79 -1.08
C ASP A 165 -11.76 -3.76 0.02
N LEU A 166 -10.92 -2.76 -0.27
CA LEU A 166 -10.58 -1.71 0.71
C LEU A 166 -11.78 -0.82 1.05
N LEU A 167 -12.65 -0.51 0.08
CA LEU A 167 -13.90 0.23 0.32
C LEU A 167 -14.81 -0.51 1.30
N GLY A 168 -14.93 -1.83 1.16
CA GLY A 168 -15.72 -2.65 2.07
C GLY A 168 -15.26 -2.52 3.53
N ASP A 169 -13.97 -2.43 3.77
CA ASP A 169 -13.40 -2.23 5.11
C ASP A 169 -13.54 -0.78 5.59
N LEU A 170 -13.31 0.21 4.70
CA LEU A 170 -13.47 1.62 5.03
C LEU A 170 -14.92 1.98 5.38
N LYS A 171 -15.90 1.42 4.66
CA LYS A 171 -17.32 1.61 4.96
C LYS A 171 -17.68 1.18 6.39
N LYS A 172 -17.12 0.07 6.85
CA LYS A 172 -17.33 -0.38 8.24
C LYS A 172 -16.59 0.49 9.24
N GLY A 173 -15.33 0.81 8.92
CA GLY A 173 -14.42 1.52 9.83
C GLY A 173 -14.73 3.00 10.01
N LEU A 174 -15.39 3.64 9.03
CA LEU A 174 -15.69 5.08 9.02
C LEU A 174 -17.12 5.42 9.45
N SER A 175 -17.91 4.44 9.86
CA SER A 175 -19.30 4.69 10.23
C SER A 175 -19.44 5.73 11.33
N GLY A 176 -20.12 6.84 11.02
CA GLY A 176 -20.26 8.03 11.87
C GLY A 176 -19.33 9.21 11.55
N GLU A 177 -18.41 9.06 10.60
CA GLU A 177 -17.58 10.16 10.05
C GLU A 177 -18.20 10.66 8.73
N GLU A 178 -19.30 11.41 8.79
CA GLU A 178 -20.17 11.78 7.66
C GLU A 178 -19.42 12.20 6.39
N ALA A 179 -18.42 13.08 6.51
CA ALA A 179 -17.68 13.58 5.35
C ALA A 179 -16.86 12.49 4.65
N LEU A 180 -16.28 11.54 5.40
CA LEU A 180 -15.52 10.42 4.85
C LEU A 180 -16.44 9.30 4.36
N GLU A 181 -17.56 9.05 5.04
CA GLU A 181 -18.61 8.13 4.57
C GLU A 181 -19.15 8.55 3.21
N ALA A 182 -19.51 9.82 3.04
CA ALA A 182 -19.99 10.34 1.75
C ALA A 182 -18.99 10.12 0.62
N ARG A 183 -17.70 10.28 0.88
CA ARG A 183 -16.64 10.00 -0.11
C ARG A 183 -16.53 8.51 -0.44
N VAL A 184 -16.62 7.64 0.56
CA VAL A 184 -16.61 6.18 0.38
C VAL A 184 -17.82 5.74 -0.44
N GLU A 185 -19.02 6.28 -0.16
CA GLU A 185 -20.24 6.00 -0.92
C GLU A 185 -20.14 6.46 -2.37
N ALA A 186 -19.57 7.64 -2.63
CA ALA A 186 -19.34 8.14 -3.98
C ALA A 186 -18.36 7.24 -4.78
N LEU A 187 -17.30 6.75 -4.15
CA LEU A 187 -16.37 5.81 -4.76
C LEU A 187 -17.03 4.46 -5.06
N GLN A 188 -17.84 3.95 -4.13
CA GLN A 188 -18.59 2.71 -4.36
C GLN A 188 -19.57 2.87 -5.53
N ALA A 189 -20.32 3.98 -5.58
CA ALA A 189 -21.23 4.26 -6.70
C ALA A 189 -20.47 4.34 -8.04
N THR A 190 -19.24 4.87 -8.04
CA THR A 190 -18.37 4.86 -9.23
C THR A 190 -18.03 3.44 -9.66
N LEU A 191 -17.59 2.58 -8.74
CA LEU A 191 -17.26 1.18 -9.04
C LEU A 191 -18.47 0.38 -9.53
N ASP A 192 -19.64 0.65 -8.99
CA ASP A 192 -20.90 -0.03 -9.34
C ASP A 192 -21.54 0.49 -10.65
N SER A 193 -20.99 1.56 -11.22
CA SER A 193 -21.54 2.19 -12.42
C SER A 193 -21.41 1.30 -13.65
N ALA A 194 -22.26 1.56 -14.64
CA ALA A 194 -22.24 0.84 -15.92
C ALA A 194 -20.93 1.08 -16.69
N GLU A 195 -20.35 2.26 -16.54
CA GLU A 195 -19.10 2.69 -17.17
C GLU A 195 -17.89 1.91 -16.64
N MET A 196 -17.93 1.47 -15.37
CA MET A 196 -16.86 0.70 -14.74
C MET A 196 -16.94 -0.81 -15.00
N LYS A 197 -18.04 -1.33 -15.53
CA LYS A 197 -18.18 -2.77 -15.82
C LYS A 197 -17.09 -3.34 -16.71
N PRO A 198 -16.69 -2.70 -17.84
CA PRO A 198 -15.60 -3.19 -18.68
C PRO A 198 -14.26 -3.23 -17.94
N GLU A 199 -13.97 -2.21 -17.11
CA GLU A 199 -12.75 -2.18 -16.29
C GLU A 199 -12.74 -3.31 -15.26
N MET A 200 -13.86 -3.51 -14.55
CA MET A 200 -13.99 -4.56 -13.54
C MET A 200 -13.84 -5.98 -14.16
N GLU A 201 -14.42 -6.21 -15.36
CA GLU A 201 -14.23 -7.48 -16.08
C GLU A 201 -12.78 -7.67 -16.52
N ALA A 202 -12.16 -6.62 -17.08
CA ALA A 202 -10.77 -6.64 -17.50
C ALA A 202 -9.83 -6.89 -16.31
N ALA A 203 -10.05 -6.20 -15.19
CA ALA A 203 -9.27 -6.35 -13.96
C ALA A 203 -9.31 -7.78 -13.41
N LYS A 204 -10.48 -8.43 -13.39
CA LYS A 204 -10.63 -9.83 -12.96
C LYS A 204 -9.85 -10.80 -13.84
N LEU A 205 -9.78 -10.55 -15.15
CA LEU A 205 -9.00 -11.37 -16.06
C LEU A 205 -7.50 -11.09 -15.93
N PHE A 206 -7.16 -9.81 -15.75
CA PHE A 206 -5.79 -9.36 -15.56
C PHE A 206 -5.19 -9.93 -14.27
N ALA A 207 -5.87 -9.87 -13.15
CA ALA A 207 -5.44 -10.44 -11.88
C ALA A 207 -5.14 -11.95 -11.98
N LYS A 208 -5.96 -12.71 -12.73
CA LYS A 208 -5.68 -14.14 -13.01
C LYS A 208 -4.45 -14.35 -13.88
N ALA A 209 -4.19 -13.45 -14.82
CA ALA A 209 -3.01 -13.50 -15.67
C ALA A 209 -1.75 -13.14 -14.84
N GLU A 210 -1.85 -12.11 -14.04
CA GLU A 210 -0.79 -11.64 -13.14
C GLU A 210 -0.42 -12.73 -12.12
N ALA A 211 -1.39 -13.35 -11.45
CA ALA A 211 -1.15 -14.47 -10.55
C ALA A 211 -0.41 -15.64 -11.26
N THR A 212 -0.74 -15.90 -12.56
CA THR A 212 -0.02 -16.91 -13.35
C THR A 212 1.42 -16.48 -13.61
N LEU A 213 1.67 -15.18 -13.87
CA LEU A 213 3.02 -14.65 -14.04
C LEU A 213 3.85 -14.78 -12.74
N PHE A 214 3.27 -14.46 -11.59
CA PHE A 214 3.96 -14.61 -10.31
C PHE A 214 4.27 -16.07 -9.97
N ASP A 215 3.36 -16.99 -10.26
CA ASP A 215 3.58 -18.41 -9.99
C ASP A 215 4.63 -19.01 -10.95
N LYS A 216 4.48 -18.79 -12.27
CA LYS A 216 5.23 -19.50 -13.33
C LYS A 216 6.29 -18.66 -14.05
N GLY A 217 6.37 -17.36 -13.74
CA GLY A 217 7.30 -16.42 -14.38
C GLY A 217 6.90 -15.97 -15.78
N LEU A 218 7.70 -15.08 -16.37
CA LEU A 218 7.44 -14.46 -17.69
C LEU A 218 7.31 -15.46 -18.85
N LYS A 219 7.87 -16.66 -18.71
CA LYS A 219 7.81 -17.73 -19.73
C LYS A 219 6.60 -18.67 -19.55
N ALA A 220 5.63 -18.32 -18.72
CA ALA A 220 4.42 -19.12 -18.51
C ALA A 220 3.68 -19.34 -19.83
N LYS A 221 3.41 -20.60 -20.16
CA LYS A 221 2.79 -20.96 -21.44
C LYS A 221 1.43 -20.31 -21.63
N GLY A 222 1.27 -19.54 -22.71
CA GLY A 222 0.00 -18.92 -23.12
C GLY A 222 -0.40 -17.69 -22.32
N ILE A 223 0.49 -17.15 -21.49
CA ILE A 223 0.24 -15.91 -20.77
C ILE A 223 0.18 -14.71 -21.71
N ASP A 224 1.04 -14.70 -22.72
CA ASP A 224 1.06 -13.73 -23.81
C ASP A 224 -0.30 -13.62 -24.50
N ARG A 225 -0.91 -14.75 -24.84
CA ARG A 225 -2.24 -14.79 -25.47
C ARG A 225 -3.34 -14.28 -24.53
N LYS A 226 -3.24 -14.58 -23.23
CA LYS A 226 -4.23 -14.08 -22.25
C LYS A 226 -4.15 -12.57 -22.12
N LEU A 227 -2.94 -12.02 -21.98
CA LEU A 227 -2.71 -10.59 -21.91
C LEU A 227 -3.13 -9.88 -23.21
N ALA A 228 -2.79 -10.43 -24.38
CA ALA A 228 -3.20 -9.88 -25.67
C ALA A 228 -4.73 -9.82 -25.80
N LYS A 229 -5.44 -10.90 -25.39
CA LYS A 229 -6.91 -10.91 -25.40
C LYS A 229 -7.53 -9.85 -24.50
N ILE A 230 -6.92 -9.57 -23.32
CA ILE A 230 -7.39 -8.51 -22.42
C ILE A 230 -7.17 -7.15 -23.09
N ALA A 231 -5.98 -6.90 -23.60
CA ALA A 231 -5.63 -5.64 -24.26
C ALA A 231 -6.52 -5.33 -25.47
N GLU A 232 -6.88 -6.36 -26.25
CA GLU A 232 -7.74 -6.23 -27.43
C GLU A 232 -9.22 -6.03 -27.06
N LYS A 233 -9.76 -6.92 -26.19
CA LYS A 233 -11.20 -6.93 -25.87
C LYS A 233 -11.65 -5.72 -25.07
N TYR A 234 -10.79 -5.23 -24.17
CA TYR A 234 -11.14 -4.17 -23.21
C TYR A 234 -10.37 -2.88 -23.48
N GLN A 235 -10.21 -2.52 -24.77
CA GLN A 235 -9.55 -1.29 -25.17
C GLN A 235 -10.11 -0.08 -24.44
N GLY A 236 -9.22 0.83 -23.98
CA GLY A 236 -9.59 2.01 -23.22
C GLY A 236 -9.55 1.82 -21.70
N THR A 237 -9.63 0.59 -21.19
CA THR A 237 -9.51 0.32 -19.75
C THR A 237 -8.06 0.40 -19.26
N GLN A 238 -7.88 0.70 -17.97
CA GLN A 238 -6.53 0.71 -17.36
C GLN A 238 -5.93 -0.71 -17.28
N SER A 239 -6.77 -1.72 -17.01
CA SER A 239 -6.35 -3.12 -17.03
C SER A 239 -5.86 -3.58 -18.41
N ALA A 240 -6.46 -3.09 -19.50
CA ALA A 240 -5.96 -3.34 -20.84
C ALA A 240 -4.62 -2.67 -21.11
N LYS A 241 -4.41 -1.44 -20.63
CA LYS A 241 -3.10 -0.75 -20.73
C LYS A 241 -2.02 -1.50 -19.93
N ARG A 242 -2.34 -1.98 -18.72
CA ARG A 242 -1.42 -2.80 -17.90
C ARG A 242 -1.09 -4.11 -18.61
N ALA A 243 -2.07 -4.77 -19.23
CA ALA A 243 -1.85 -5.99 -20.00
C ALA A 243 -0.92 -5.74 -21.21
N GLN A 244 -1.11 -4.63 -21.92
CA GLN A 244 -0.25 -4.21 -23.03
C GLN A 244 1.18 -3.95 -22.56
N HIS A 245 1.35 -3.23 -21.45
CA HIS A 245 2.64 -2.95 -20.86
C HIS A 245 3.41 -4.23 -20.49
N LEU A 246 2.73 -5.21 -19.85
CA LEU A 246 3.35 -6.51 -19.55
C LEU A 246 3.77 -7.27 -20.82
N LEU A 247 2.97 -7.20 -21.90
CA LEU A 247 3.34 -7.79 -23.18
C LEU A 247 4.62 -7.18 -23.77
N GLU A 248 4.79 -5.87 -23.61
CA GLU A 248 6.01 -5.16 -24.06
C GLU A 248 7.23 -5.58 -23.23
N LEU A 249 7.09 -5.66 -21.92
CA LEU A 249 8.14 -6.16 -21.02
C LEU A 249 8.54 -7.61 -21.32
N MET A 250 7.61 -8.45 -21.79
CA MET A 250 7.89 -9.83 -22.14
C MET A 250 8.67 -9.98 -23.46
N LYS A 251 8.63 -9.00 -24.37
CA LYS A 251 9.31 -9.03 -25.67
C LYS A 251 10.79 -8.63 -25.59
N GLY A 252 11.17 -7.80 -24.63
CA GLY A 252 12.55 -7.34 -24.37
C GLY A 252 13.30 -8.30 -23.47
#